data_8f47362d95f9a64336fd7a1e152a6c65
#
_entry.id   8f47362d95f9a64336fd7a1e152a6c65
#
_cell.length_a   1.000
_cell.length_b   1.000
_cell.length_c   1.000
_cell.angle_alpha   90.00
_cell.angle_beta   90.00
_cell.angle_gamma   90.00
#
_symmetry.space_group_name_H-M   'P 1'
#
loop_
_entity.id
_entity.type
_entity.pdbx_description
1 polymer ?
#
loop_
_entity_poly.entity_id
_entity_poly.type
_entity_poly.pdbx_seq_one_letter_code
_entity_poly.pdbx_strand_id
1 'polypeptide(L)'
;NSETGTNYGFDFPVVTVQDWVNSQKVLMDNLGINKWQFVVGGSLGGMQAFQWALDYPDYIDNAIIIAAAPKLTAQNIAFNEVARQAIMNDPDWCGGNYLMEDKMPKRGLALARMLGHITYLSDKSMAEKFGRDLKQEKIGFNFDVEFQIESYLRYQGEKFVNSFDANTYLLMTKALDYYDPVSDSEFIDKISSTTTKFLLISFTSDWRFPPSRSEEIVKTLISYNKSVSYACVKSDGGHDAFLMKNDNYFDVMRNFIENN
;
A
#
# COMPACT_ATOMS: atom_id res chain seq x y z
N ASN A 1 -19.63 -8.87 13.60
CA ASN A 1 -19.30 -9.13 15.00
C ASN A 1 -19.82 -10.51 15.40
N SER A 2 -18.93 -11.42 15.80
CA SER A 2 -19.27 -12.80 16.17
C SER A 2 -20.10 -12.90 17.46
N GLU A 3 -20.02 -11.91 18.33
CA GLU A 3 -20.77 -11.88 19.60
C GLU A 3 -22.21 -11.42 19.41
N THR A 4 -22.44 -10.45 18.52
CA THR A 4 -23.76 -9.84 18.30
C THR A 4 -24.48 -10.38 17.07
N GLY A 5 -23.76 -11.04 16.15
CA GLY A 5 -24.30 -11.48 14.85
C GLY A 5 -24.58 -10.32 13.86
N THR A 6 -24.21 -9.08 14.23
CA THR A 6 -24.42 -7.89 13.40
C THR A 6 -23.11 -7.37 12.80
N ASN A 7 -23.19 -6.57 11.75
CA ASN A 7 -22.02 -5.88 11.22
C ASN A 7 -21.46 -4.89 12.26
N TYR A 8 -20.15 -4.72 12.29
CA TYR A 8 -19.52 -3.71 13.14
C TYR A 8 -19.85 -2.29 12.70
N GLY A 9 -20.09 -2.08 11.41
CA GLY A 9 -20.23 -0.75 10.85
C GLY A 9 -19.00 0.10 11.14
N PHE A 10 -19.21 1.33 11.63
CA PHE A 10 -18.12 2.24 12.00
C PHE A 10 -17.51 1.97 13.38
N ASP A 11 -18.12 1.07 14.16
CA ASP A 11 -17.59 0.63 15.47
C ASP A 11 -16.46 -0.42 15.35
N PHE A 12 -16.07 -0.80 14.12
CA PHE A 12 -14.92 -1.68 13.95
C PHE A 12 -13.66 -0.98 14.48
N PRO A 13 -12.86 -1.65 15.33
CA PRO A 13 -11.68 -1.02 15.92
C PRO A 13 -10.68 -0.59 14.86
N VAL A 14 -10.02 0.54 15.08
CA VAL A 14 -8.92 0.97 14.22
C VAL A 14 -7.77 -0.02 14.40
N VAL A 15 -7.33 -0.60 13.29
CA VAL A 15 -6.19 -1.51 13.25
C VAL A 15 -4.98 -0.81 12.64
N THR A 16 -3.79 -1.18 13.11
CA THR A 16 -2.51 -0.64 12.66
C THR A 16 -1.73 -1.68 11.84
N VAL A 17 -0.63 -1.26 11.23
CA VAL A 17 0.31 -2.19 10.57
C VAL A 17 0.87 -3.20 11.57
N GLN A 18 1.12 -2.79 12.81
CA GLN A 18 1.58 -3.67 13.88
C GLN A 18 0.53 -4.74 14.24
N ASP A 19 -0.76 -4.37 14.31
CA ASP A 19 -1.84 -5.34 14.57
C ASP A 19 -1.93 -6.40 13.47
N TRP A 20 -1.74 -6.01 12.19
CA TRP A 20 -1.69 -6.98 11.10
C TRP A 20 -0.50 -7.91 11.22
N VAL A 21 0.68 -7.40 11.55
CA VAL A 21 1.87 -8.24 11.78
C VAL A 21 1.66 -9.17 12.97
N ASN A 22 1.06 -8.69 14.06
CA ASN A 22 0.70 -9.53 15.20
C ASN A 22 -0.28 -10.66 14.80
N SER A 23 -1.28 -10.35 13.97
CA SER A 23 -2.22 -11.36 13.47
C SER A 23 -1.53 -12.42 12.58
N GLN A 24 -0.58 -12.00 11.75
CA GLN A 24 0.24 -12.90 10.93
C GLN A 24 1.15 -13.79 11.80
N LYS A 25 1.69 -13.24 12.90
CA LYS A 25 2.46 -14.05 13.87
C LYS A 25 1.59 -15.13 14.53
N VAL A 26 0.38 -14.78 14.91
CA VAL A 26 -0.59 -15.77 15.43
C VAL A 26 -0.89 -16.86 14.39
N LEU A 27 -1.04 -16.49 13.12
CA LEU A 27 -1.21 -17.46 12.04
C LEU A 27 0.01 -18.37 11.88
N MET A 28 1.21 -17.80 11.92
CA MET A 28 2.47 -18.53 11.86
C MET A 28 2.54 -19.61 12.96
N ASP A 29 2.19 -19.23 14.21
CA ASP A 29 2.19 -20.13 15.36
C ASP A 29 1.17 -21.26 15.19
N ASN A 30 -0.04 -20.95 14.72
CA ASN A 30 -1.09 -21.93 14.47
C ASN A 30 -0.72 -22.93 13.36
N LEU A 31 0.11 -22.51 12.40
CA LEU A 31 0.64 -23.38 11.34
C LEU A 31 1.84 -24.22 11.79
N GLY A 32 2.34 -24.01 13.01
CA GLY A 32 3.53 -24.68 13.55
C GLY A 32 4.83 -24.29 12.83
N ILE A 33 4.86 -23.09 12.22
CA ILE A 33 6.07 -22.59 11.55
C ILE A 33 6.94 -21.89 12.58
N ASN A 34 8.15 -22.38 12.74
CA ASN A 34 9.06 -21.84 13.76
C ASN A 34 9.76 -20.54 13.30
N LYS A 35 10.06 -20.44 11.98
CA LYS A 35 10.78 -19.28 11.44
C LYS A 35 10.53 -19.14 9.94
N TRP A 36 10.38 -17.92 9.47
CA TRP A 36 10.36 -17.58 8.06
C TRP A 36 11.78 -17.33 7.56
N GLN A 37 12.16 -17.96 6.47
CA GLN A 37 13.41 -17.63 5.79
C GLN A 37 13.32 -16.24 5.14
N PHE A 38 12.18 -15.92 4.54
CA PHE A 38 11.93 -14.63 3.91
C PHE A 38 10.54 -14.11 4.25
N VAL A 39 10.47 -12.81 4.60
CA VAL A 39 9.22 -12.03 4.59
C VAL A 39 9.34 -10.99 3.48
N VAL A 40 8.38 -11.00 2.54
CA VAL A 40 8.42 -10.18 1.33
C VAL A 40 7.16 -9.35 1.22
N GLY A 41 7.30 -8.07 0.96
CA GLY A 41 6.13 -7.20 0.78
C GLY A 41 6.41 -5.98 -0.09
N GLY A 42 5.39 -5.59 -0.88
CA GLY A 42 5.39 -4.36 -1.66
C GLY A 42 4.44 -3.31 -1.08
N SER A 43 4.81 -2.03 -1.14
CA SER A 43 4.00 -0.91 -0.65
C SER A 43 3.65 -1.09 0.83
N LEU A 44 2.35 -1.18 1.18
CA LEU A 44 1.88 -1.52 2.53
C LEU A 44 2.44 -2.86 3.03
N GLY A 45 2.61 -3.83 2.13
CA GLY A 45 3.26 -5.11 2.46
C GLY A 45 4.75 -4.93 2.82
N GLY A 46 5.42 -3.97 2.22
CA GLY A 46 6.80 -3.60 2.58
C GLY A 46 6.90 -2.94 3.96
N MET A 47 5.89 -2.15 4.35
CA MET A 47 5.78 -1.64 5.72
C MET A 47 5.57 -2.78 6.72
N GLN A 48 4.74 -3.77 6.39
CA GLN A 48 4.56 -4.97 7.21
C GLN A 48 5.85 -5.80 7.31
N ALA A 49 6.59 -5.98 6.21
CA ALA A 49 7.86 -6.70 6.23
C ALA A 49 8.92 -6.00 7.11
N PHE A 50 8.95 -4.66 7.10
CA PHE A 50 9.81 -3.90 8.00
C PHE A 50 9.34 -4.04 9.46
N GLN A 51 8.04 -3.96 9.73
CA GLN A 51 7.48 -4.14 11.06
C GLN A 51 7.76 -5.55 11.62
N TRP A 52 7.69 -6.60 10.78
CA TRP A 52 8.09 -7.97 11.15
C TRP A 52 9.53 -8.03 11.68
N ALA A 53 10.46 -7.36 10.99
CA ALA A 53 11.86 -7.33 11.41
C ALA A 53 12.11 -6.56 12.71
N LEU A 54 11.21 -5.65 13.07
CA LEU A 54 11.27 -4.90 14.32
C LEU A 54 10.65 -5.66 15.49
N ASP A 55 9.45 -6.24 15.29
CA ASP A 55 8.68 -6.84 16.39
C ASP A 55 9.04 -8.31 16.62
N TYR A 56 9.47 -9.02 15.57
CA TYR A 56 9.71 -10.47 15.61
C TYR A 56 11.06 -10.86 14.99
N PRO A 57 12.19 -10.24 15.42
CA PRO A 57 13.49 -10.45 14.80
C PRO A 57 14.00 -11.89 14.85
N ASP A 58 13.61 -12.67 15.87
CA ASP A 58 14.02 -14.07 16.01
C ASP A 58 13.24 -15.02 15.10
N TYR A 59 12.15 -14.57 14.51
CA TYR A 59 11.23 -15.37 13.70
C TYR A 59 11.39 -15.20 12.20
N ILE A 60 12.32 -14.33 11.77
CA ILE A 60 12.62 -14.11 10.35
C ILE A 60 14.14 -14.02 10.13
N ASP A 61 14.61 -14.54 9.01
CA ASP A 61 16.02 -14.40 8.61
C ASP A 61 16.22 -13.19 7.68
N ASN A 62 15.30 -12.98 6.74
CA ASN A 62 15.42 -11.97 5.70
C ASN A 62 14.12 -11.20 5.51
N ALA A 63 14.21 -9.89 5.25
CA ALA A 63 13.09 -9.02 4.87
C ALA A 63 13.37 -8.37 3.52
N ILE A 64 12.46 -8.58 2.55
CA ILE A 64 12.49 -7.92 1.24
C ILE A 64 11.38 -6.87 1.22
N ILE A 65 11.78 -5.60 1.18
CA ILE A 65 10.92 -4.42 1.29
C ILE A 65 10.91 -3.71 -0.07
N ILE A 66 9.75 -3.66 -0.73
CA ILE A 66 9.63 -3.20 -2.10
C ILE A 66 8.72 -1.98 -2.16
N ALA A 67 9.15 -0.90 -2.81
CA ALA A 67 8.34 0.31 -3.05
C ALA A 67 7.64 0.79 -1.77
N ALA A 68 8.37 0.90 -0.66
CA ALA A 68 7.84 1.27 0.65
C ALA A 68 8.61 2.44 1.27
N ALA A 69 8.01 3.02 2.31
CA ALA A 69 8.54 4.16 3.04
C ALA A 69 8.45 3.90 4.56
N PRO A 70 9.29 4.55 5.40
CA PRO A 70 9.19 4.39 6.85
C PRO A 70 7.95 5.05 7.44
N LYS A 71 7.35 6.01 6.71
CA LYS A 71 6.10 6.70 7.03
C LYS A 71 5.57 7.45 5.82
N LEU A 72 4.30 7.82 5.85
CA LEU A 72 3.71 8.64 4.78
C LEU A 72 4.19 10.09 4.84
N THR A 73 4.26 10.71 3.66
CA THR A 73 4.45 12.16 3.52
C THR A 73 3.12 12.90 3.68
N ALA A 74 3.17 14.22 3.93
CA ALA A 74 1.98 15.06 3.94
C ALA A 74 1.17 14.93 2.62
N GLN A 75 1.83 14.79 1.47
CA GLN A 75 1.16 14.58 0.18
C GLN A 75 0.39 13.27 0.15
N ASN A 76 0.98 12.15 0.62
CA ASN A 76 0.28 10.87 0.68
C ASN A 76 -0.90 10.88 1.64
N ILE A 77 -0.75 11.53 2.80
CA ILE A 77 -1.85 11.73 3.77
C ILE A 77 -2.97 12.59 3.14
N ALA A 78 -2.62 13.62 2.36
CA ALA A 78 -3.59 14.45 1.66
C ALA A 78 -4.39 13.65 0.61
N PHE A 79 -3.75 12.78 -0.17
CA PHE A 79 -4.47 11.86 -1.08
C PHE A 79 -5.41 10.94 -0.33
N ASN A 80 -4.96 10.36 0.78
CA ASN A 80 -5.80 9.51 1.62
C ASN A 80 -7.00 10.30 2.18
N GLU A 81 -6.79 11.53 2.61
CA GLU A 81 -7.88 12.38 3.15
C GLU A 81 -8.91 12.72 2.07
N VAL A 82 -8.51 13.09 0.86
CA VAL A 82 -9.45 13.33 -0.25
C VAL A 82 -10.27 12.08 -0.55
N ALA A 83 -9.64 10.91 -0.57
CA ALA A 83 -10.33 9.64 -0.78
C ALA A 83 -11.33 9.33 0.35
N ARG A 84 -10.96 9.57 1.62
CA ARG A 84 -11.86 9.41 2.76
C ARG A 84 -13.03 10.36 2.68
N GLN A 85 -12.79 11.64 2.37
CA GLN A 85 -13.86 12.62 2.22
C GLN A 85 -14.81 12.26 1.08
N ALA A 86 -14.31 11.70 -0.03
CA ALA A 86 -15.18 11.22 -1.10
C ALA A 86 -16.15 10.14 -0.61
N ILE A 87 -15.70 9.19 0.23
CA ILE A 87 -16.54 8.14 0.80
C ILE A 87 -17.49 8.71 1.87
N MET A 88 -16.96 9.50 2.82
CA MET A 88 -17.73 9.98 3.98
C MET A 88 -18.80 11.02 3.61
N ASN A 89 -18.62 11.73 2.49
CA ASN A 89 -19.63 12.66 1.95
C ASN A 89 -20.61 11.98 0.98
N ASP A 90 -20.46 10.67 0.68
CA ASP A 90 -21.48 9.94 -0.07
C ASP A 90 -22.73 9.77 0.81
N PRO A 91 -23.94 10.21 0.36
CA PRO A 91 -25.18 10.08 1.14
C PRO A 91 -25.48 8.66 1.60
N ASP A 92 -25.04 7.66 0.81
CA ASP A 92 -25.27 6.26 1.09
C ASP A 92 -24.25 5.65 2.07
N TRP A 93 -23.24 6.42 2.55
CA TRP A 93 -22.31 5.96 3.57
C TRP A 93 -22.97 5.84 4.96
N CYS A 94 -24.00 6.64 5.26
CA CYS A 94 -24.81 6.55 6.48
C CYS A 94 -23.97 6.53 7.78
N GLY A 95 -22.94 7.39 7.87
CA GLY A 95 -22.06 7.44 9.04
C GLY A 95 -21.28 6.13 9.28
N GLY A 96 -21.06 5.35 8.24
CA GLY A 96 -20.38 4.04 8.31
C GLY A 96 -21.31 2.85 8.56
N ASN A 97 -22.62 3.08 8.72
CA ASN A 97 -23.61 2.03 9.00
C ASN A 97 -24.42 1.62 7.76
N TYR A 98 -23.90 1.89 6.57
CA TYR A 98 -24.58 1.65 5.28
C TYR A 98 -25.08 0.21 5.09
N LEU A 99 -24.39 -0.81 5.61
CA LEU A 99 -24.82 -2.19 5.53
C LEU A 99 -26.10 -2.47 6.36
N MET A 100 -26.31 -1.70 7.44
CA MET A 100 -27.53 -1.81 8.26
C MET A 100 -28.73 -1.13 7.58
N GLU A 101 -28.46 -0.19 6.67
CA GLU A 101 -29.44 0.56 5.89
C GLU A 101 -29.68 -0.05 4.49
N ASP A 102 -29.10 -1.22 4.21
CA ASP A 102 -29.11 -1.86 2.88
C ASP A 102 -28.63 -0.89 1.76
N LYS A 103 -27.57 -0.13 2.05
CA LYS A 103 -26.98 0.87 1.16
C LYS A 103 -25.52 0.55 0.87
N MET A 104 -24.93 1.27 -0.07
CA MET A 104 -23.51 1.19 -0.38
C MET A 104 -23.03 2.54 -0.93
N PRO A 105 -21.98 3.16 -0.36
CA PRO A 105 -21.44 4.44 -0.82
C PRO A 105 -20.64 4.28 -2.12
N LYS A 106 -21.31 3.86 -3.18
CA LYS A 106 -20.70 3.49 -4.47
C LYS A 106 -19.98 4.65 -5.13
N ARG A 107 -20.57 5.84 -5.06
CA ARG A 107 -19.99 7.04 -5.69
C ARG A 107 -18.69 7.45 -5.02
N GLY A 108 -18.71 7.53 -3.69
CA GLY A 108 -17.55 7.89 -2.90
C GLY A 108 -16.41 6.88 -3.02
N LEU A 109 -16.74 5.59 -2.92
CA LEU A 109 -15.75 4.51 -3.06
C LEU A 109 -15.15 4.45 -4.47
N ALA A 110 -15.96 4.67 -5.51
CA ALA A 110 -15.47 4.76 -6.89
C ALA A 110 -14.51 5.95 -7.08
N LEU A 111 -14.84 7.14 -6.56
CA LEU A 111 -13.96 8.31 -6.62
C LEU A 111 -12.65 8.08 -5.87
N ALA A 112 -12.71 7.47 -4.69
CA ALA A 112 -11.52 7.10 -3.93
C ALA A 112 -10.60 6.17 -4.75
N ARG A 113 -11.17 5.19 -5.45
CA ARG A 113 -10.43 4.28 -6.33
C ARG A 113 -9.83 4.99 -7.54
N MET A 114 -10.58 5.90 -8.18
CA MET A 114 -10.08 6.71 -9.28
C MET A 114 -8.84 7.52 -8.86
N LEU A 115 -8.90 8.17 -7.71
CA LEU A 115 -7.75 8.90 -7.15
C LEU A 115 -6.56 7.96 -6.90
N GLY A 116 -6.81 6.76 -6.36
CA GLY A 116 -5.78 5.74 -6.20
C GLY A 116 -5.07 5.42 -7.52
N HIS A 117 -5.82 5.17 -8.60
CA HIS A 117 -5.25 4.87 -9.91
C HIS A 117 -4.38 6.00 -10.49
N ILE A 118 -4.74 7.26 -10.22
CA ILE A 118 -3.89 8.40 -10.60
C ILE A 118 -2.55 8.32 -9.87
N THR A 119 -2.54 7.93 -8.61
CA THR A 119 -1.30 7.89 -7.81
C THR A 119 -0.44 6.65 -8.05
N TYR A 120 -0.99 5.59 -8.67
CA TYR A 120 -0.27 4.33 -8.90
C TYR A 120 0.53 4.32 -10.21
N LEU A 121 0.07 5.01 -11.23
CA LEU A 121 0.74 5.08 -12.53
C LEU A 121 1.66 6.30 -12.61
N SER A 122 2.74 6.20 -13.37
CA SER A 122 3.57 7.35 -13.71
C SER A 122 2.89 8.21 -14.79
N ASP A 123 3.26 9.50 -14.87
CA ASP A 123 2.84 10.37 -15.96
C ASP A 123 3.18 9.77 -17.34
N LYS A 124 4.40 9.24 -17.48
CA LYS A 124 4.85 8.58 -18.71
C LYS A 124 3.97 7.38 -19.08
N SER A 125 3.68 6.50 -18.12
CA SER A 125 2.81 5.34 -18.34
C SER A 125 1.39 5.75 -18.72
N MET A 126 0.86 6.80 -18.10
CA MET A 126 -0.45 7.35 -18.48
C MET A 126 -0.42 7.95 -19.89
N ALA A 127 0.63 8.73 -20.23
CA ALA A 127 0.78 9.32 -21.54
C ALA A 127 0.91 8.27 -22.65
N GLU A 128 1.72 7.22 -22.43
CA GLU A 128 1.89 6.13 -23.38
C GLU A 128 0.60 5.31 -23.57
N LYS A 129 -0.19 5.12 -22.52
CA LYS A 129 -1.38 4.27 -22.55
C LYS A 129 -2.62 4.99 -23.08
N PHE A 130 -2.77 6.25 -22.78
CA PHE A 130 -4.00 7.00 -23.05
C PHE A 130 -3.77 8.27 -23.85
N GLY A 131 -2.61 8.93 -23.69
CA GLY A 131 -2.32 10.22 -24.34
C GLY A 131 -3.44 11.22 -24.11
N ARG A 132 -3.87 11.83 -25.18
CA ARG A 132 -5.08 12.65 -25.28
C ARG A 132 -6.12 12.01 -26.21
N ASP A 133 -6.10 10.68 -26.31
CA ASP A 133 -6.97 9.93 -27.19
C ASP A 133 -8.44 10.10 -26.79
N LEU A 134 -9.26 10.41 -27.77
CA LEU A 134 -10.69 10.55 -27.60
C LEU A 134 -11.39 9.19 -27.63
N LYS A 135 -12.48 9.05 -26.88
CA LYS A 135 -13.36 7.89 -26.95
C LYS A 135 -14.23 7.87 -28.20
N GLN A 136 -14.54 9.05 -28.73
CA GLN A 136 -15.27 9.29 -29.97
C GLN A 136 -14.39 10.11 -30.93
N GLU A 137 -14.78 10.20 -32.18
CA GLU A 137 -13.98 10.91 -33.19
C GLU A 137 -13.81 12.41 -32.93
N LYS A 138 -14.72 13.02 -32.20
CA LYS A 138 -14.75 14.47 -31.93
C LYS A 138 -15.06 14.77 -30.46
N ILE A 139 -14.56 15.92 -29.98
CA ILE A 139 -14.92 16.51 -28.71
C ILE A 139 -16.38 16.97 -28.77
N GLY A 140 -17.18 16.54 -27.78
CA GLY A 140 -18.61 16.84 -27.68
C GLY A 140 -18.93 18.12 -26.90
N PHE A 141 -17.93 18.72 -26.23
CA PHE A 141 -18.09 19.90 -25.35
C PHE A 141 -19.17 19.73 -24.27
N ASN A 142 -19.20 18.55 -23.66
CA ASN A 142 -20.15 18.21 -22.58
C ASN A 142 -19.42 17.60 -21.37
N PHE A 143 -20.16 17.12 -20.35
CA PHE A 143 -19.61 16.50 -19.16
C PHE A 143 -19.61 14.95 -19.19
N ASP A 144 -19.88 14.35 -20.34
CA ASP A 144 -19.74 12.91 -20.55
C ASP A 144 -18.26 12.53 -20.77
N VAL A 145 -18.03 11.24 -20.90
CA VAL A 145 -16.67 10.72 -21.17
C VAL A 145 -16.24 11.11 -22.57
N GLU A 146 -15.22 11.94 -22.66
CA GLU A 146 -14.61 12.35 -23.92
C GLU A 146 -13.25 11.71 -24.18
N PHE A 147 -12.40 11.59 -23.14
CA PHE A 147 -11.06 11.01 -23.25
C PHE A 147 -11.01 9.56 -22.75
N GLN A 148 -10.09 8.77 -23.32
CA GLN A 148 -9.88 7.38 -22.94
C GLN A 148 -9.52 7.22 -21.46
N ILE A 149 -8.73 8.15 -20.90
CA ILE A 149 -8.37 8.15 -19.48
C ILE A 149 -9.58 8.29 -18.56
N GLU A 150 -10.56 9.13 -18.95
CA GLU A 150 -11.80 9.27 -18.16
C GLU A 150 -12.60 7.98 -18.12
N SER A 151 -12.70 7.30 -19.29
CA SER A 151 -13.35 5.99 -19.39
C SER A 151 -12.66 4.95 -18.52
N TYR A 152 -11.32 4.93 -18.55
CA TYR A 152 -10.52 4.04 -17.73
C TYR A 152 -10.75 4.25 -16.23
N LEU A 153 -10.68 5.50 -15.76
CA LEU A 153 -10.88 5.82 -14.34
C LEU A 153 -12.28 5.44 -13.87
N ARG A 154 -13.33 5.78 -14.64
CA ARG A 154 -14.71 5.38 -14.30
C ARG A 154 -14.86 3.87 -14.23
N TYR A 155 -14.32 3.14 -15.19
CA TYR A 155 -14.33 1.66 -15.20
C TYR A 155 -13.64 1.07 -13.96
N GLN A 156 -12.47 1.60 -13.57
CA GLN A 156 -11.74 1.13 -12.40
C GLN A 156 -12.50 1.42 -11.10
N GLY A 157 -13.15 2.57 -11.01
CA GLY A 157 -14.02 2.91 -9.88
C GLY A 157 -15.21 1.95 -9.76
N GLU A 158 -15.96 1.75 -10.85
CA GLU A 158 -17.12 0.87 -10.89
C GLU A 158 -16.78 -0.60 -10.57
N LYS A 159 -15.67 -1.10 -11.13
CA LYS A 159 -15.19 -2.46 -10.84
C LYS A 159 -14.86 -2.64 -9.37
N PHE A 160 -14.20 -1.65 -8.75
CA PHE A 160 -13.76 -1.73 -7.37
C PHE A 160 -14.92 -1.78 -6.36
N VAL A 161 -15.96 -1.01 -6.60
CA VAL A 161 -17.17 -0.95 -5.75
C VAL A 161 -17.81 -2.33 -5.54
N ASN A 162 -17.71 -3.22 -6.51
CA ASN A 162 -18.32 -4.55 -6.44
C ASN A 162 -17.47 -5.57 -5.64
N SER A 163 -16.24 -5.21 -5.25
CA SER A 163 -15.27 -6.13 -4.65
C SER A 163 -14.64 -5.62 -3.36
N PHE A 164 -14.92 -4.39 -2.95
CA PHE A 164 -14.26 -3.79 -1.80
C PHE A 164 -15.23 -3.06 -0.88
N ASP A 165 -14.98 -3.14 0.41
CA ASP A 165 -15.77 -2.49 1.46
C ASP A 165 -15.28 -1.06 1.76
N ALA A 166 -16.22 -0.12 1.88
CA ALA A 166 -15.91 1.29 2.07
C ALA A 166 -15.26 1.59 3.43
N ASN A 167 -15.75 0.99 4.52
CA ASN A 167 -15.17 1.17 5.84
C ASN A 167 -13.78 0.55 5.92
N THR A 168 -13.56 -0.61 5.30
CA THR A 168 -12.23 -1.21 5.16
C THR A 168 -11.27 -0.27 4.45
N TYR A 169 -11.70 0.42 3.37
CA TYR A 169 -10.87 1.42 2.69
C TYR A 169 -10.48 2.57 3.64
N LEU A 170 -11.42 3.10 4.41
CA LEU A 170 -11.16 4.15 5.39
C LEU A 170 -10.13 3.70 6.43
N LEU A 171 -10.31 2.50 7.00
CA LEU A 171 -9.40 1.92 7.99
C LEU A 171 -7.99 1.68 7.44
N MET A 172 -7.88 1.12 6.24
CA MET A 172 -6.57 0.89 5.60
C MET A 172 -5.81 2.19 5.35
N THR A 173 -6.50 3.26 4.93
CA THR A 173 -5.85 4.57 4.76
C THR A 173 -5.40 5.16 6.09
N LYS A 174 -6.13 4.96 7.19
CA LYS A 174 -5.72 5.37 8.53
C LYS A 174 -4.53 4.56 9.04
N ALA A 175 -4.54 3.24 8.83
CA ALA A 175 -3.40 2.41 9.20
C ALA A 175 -2.10 2.85 8.51
N LEU A 176 -2.20 3.25 7.23
CA LEU A 176 -1.09 3.85 6.49
C LEU A 176 -0.66 5.21 7.07
N ASP A 177 -1.62 6.10 7.38
CA ASP A 177 -1.33 7.43 7.93
C ASP A 177 -0.63 7.35 9.30
N TYR A 178 -0.99 6.36 10.11
CA TYR A 178 -0.44 6.17 11.47
C TYR A 178 0.90 5.45 11.49
N TYR A 179 1.31 4.84 10.38
CA TYR A 179 2.55 4.09 10.33
C TYR A 179 3.77 5.01 10.41
N ASP A 180 4.50 4.96 11.52
CA ASP A 180 5.78 5.65 11.75
C ASP A 180 6.58 4.90 12.85
N PRO A 181 7.15 3.72 12.55
CA PRO A 181 7.86 2.92 13.54
C PRO A 181 9.10 3.61 14.09
N VAL A 182 9.70 4.56 13.35
CA VAL A 182 10.89 5.30 13.80
C VAL A 182 10.57 6.26 14.94
N SER A 183 9.33 6.72 15.05
CA SER A 183 8.88 7.58 16.15
C SER A 183 8.40 6.79 17.38
N ASP A 184 8.38 5.45 17.32
CA ASP A 184 8.09 4.59 18.46
C ASP A 184 9.22 4.68 19.50
N SER A 185 8.87 4.82 20.78
CA SER A 185 9.84 4.87 21.88
C SER A 185 10.70 3.59 22.00
N GLU A 186 10.20 2.46 21.55
CA GLU A 186 10.89 1.16 21.54
C GLU A 186 11.72 0.92 20.28
N PHE A 187 11.69 1.84 19.31
CA PHE A 187 12.34 1.64 18.01
C PHE A 187 13.83 1.31 18.13
N ILE A 188 14.55 2.02 19.01
CA ILE A 188 16.00 1.85 19.20
C ILE A 188 16.30 0.43 19.68
N ASP A 189 15.55 -0.07 20.62
CA ASP A 189 15.74 -1.42 21.17
C ASP A 189 15.38 -2.47 20.13
N LYS A 190 14.27 -2.31 19.44
CA LYS A 190 13.81 -3.19 18.36
C LYS A 190 14.82 -3.28 17.21
N ILE A 191 15.25 -2.12 16.67
CA ILE A 191 16.21 -2.10 15.57
C ILE A 191 17.58 -2.64 16.00
N SER A 192 17.99 -2.40 17.25
CA SER A 192 19.27 -2.90 17.76
C SER A 192 19.28 -4.42 17.92
N SER A 193 18.16 -5.01 18.31
CA SER A 193 18.04 -6.45 18.51
C SER A 193 17.97 -7.27 17.22
N THR A 194 17.45 -6.70 16.12
CA THR A 194 17.26 -7.47 14.89
C THR A 194 18.58 -7.91 14.25
N THR A 195 18.63 -9.18 13.85
CA THR A 195 19.71 -9.77 13.04
C THR A 195 19.28 -10.03 11.60
N THR A 196 18.08 -9.62 11.25
CA THR A 196 17.48 -9.77 9.90
C THR A 196 18.37 -9.09 8.85
N LYS A 197 18.55 -9.77 7.72
CA LYS A 197 19.17 -9.19 6.52
C LYS A 197 18.09 -8.53 5.67
N PHE A 198 18.37 -7.36 5.14
CA PHE A 198 17.39 -6.56 4.41
C PHE A 198 17.76 -6.44 2.92
N LEU A 199 16.75 -6.58 2.06
CA LEU A 199 16.80 -6.09 0.69
C LEU A 199 15.72 -5.03 0.52
N LEU A 200 16.13 -3.82 0.13
CA LEU A 200 15.20 -2.77 -0.27
C LEU A 200 15.23 -2.58 -1.78
N ILE A 201 14.04 -2.48 -2.38
CA ILE A 201 13.89 -2.23 -3.81
C ILE A 201 12.95 -1.05 -4.02
N SER A 202 13.39 -0.09 -4.83
CA SER A 202 12.58 1.05 -5.29
C SER A 202 12.56 1.13 -6.81
N PHE A 203 11.65 1.93 -7.36
CA PHE A 203 11.53 2.11 -8.81
C PHE A 203 11.65 3.58 -9.18
N THR A 204 12.37 3.88 -10.27
CA THR A 204 12.72 5.26 -10.66
C THR A 204 11.52 6.15 -10.93
N SER A 205 10.40 5.60 -11.37
CA SER A 205 9.18 6.35 -11.71
C SER A 205 8.11 6.35 -10.63
N ASP A 206 8.37 5.70 -9.49
CA ASP A 206 7.45 5.71 -8.36
C ASP A 206 7.44 7.10 -7.72
N TRP A 207 6.37 7.84 -7.91
CA TRP A 207 6.21 9.17 -7.35
C TRP A 207 5.36 9.19 -6.07
N ARG A 208 4.65 8.07 -5.79
CA ARG A 208 3.94 7.86 -4.53
C ARG A 208 4.91 7.54 -3.39
N PHE A 209 5.83 6.61 -3.63
CA PHE A 209 6.96 6.28 -2.76
C PHE A 209 8.27 6.37 -3.57
N PRO A 210 8.75 7.60 -3.86
CA PRO A 210 9.95 7.78 -4.66
C PRO A 210 11.16 7.12 -3.98
N PRO A 211 12.22 6.78 -4.75
CA PRO A 211 13.42 6.11 -4.25
C PRO A 211 13.98 6.69 -2.95
N SER A 212 13.93 8.01 -2.81
CA SER A 212 14.36 8.70 -1.59
C SER A 212 13.67 8.21 -0.31
N ARG A 213 12.43 7.71 -0.42
CA ARG A 213 11.69 7.18 0.74
C ARG A 213 12.21 5.82 1.19
N SER A 214 12.55 4.95 0.24
CA SER A 214 13.23 3.68 0.55
C SER A 214 14.64 3.92 1.08
N GLU A 215 15.35 4.93 0.55
CA GLU A 215 16.67 5.33 1.04
C GLU A 215 16.66 5.80 2.50
N GLU A 216 15.55 6.35 3.01
CA GLU A 216 15.42 6.69 4.43
C GLU A 216 15.52 5.44 5.31
N ILE A 217 14.84 4.34 4.91
CA ILE A 217 14.95 3.06 5.62
C ILE A 217 16.38 2.54 5.51
N VAL A 218 17.00 2.59 4.33
CA VAL A 218 18.40 2.15 4.13
C VAL A 218 19.35 2.92 5.04
N LYS A 219 19.26 4.25 5.09
CA LYS A 219 20.09 5.09 5.94
C LYS A 219 19.90 4.76 7.42
N THR A 220 18.66 4.53 7.83
CA THR A 220 18.35 4.09 9.19
C THR A 220 19.03 2.76 9.49
N LEU A 221 18.85 1.74 8.64
CA LEU A 221 19.46 0.42 8.84
C LEU A 221 21.00 0.50 8.91
N ILE A 222 21.63 1.28 8.04
CA ILE A 222 23.08 1.50 8.05
C ILE A 222 23.53 2.16 9.36
N SER A 223 22.79 3.17 9.86
CA SER A 223 23.15 3.89 11.10
C SER A 223 23.14 2.97 12.35
N TYR A 224 22.38 1.87 12.29
CA TYR A 224 22.35 0.82 13.32
C TYR A 224 23.18 -0.42 12.96
N ASN A 225 24.10 -0.31 11.98
CA ASN A 225 24.99 -1.38 11.53
C ASN A 225 24.24 -2.66 11.10
N LYS A 226 23.06 -2.53 10.45
CA LYS A 226 22.29 -3.66 9.96
C LYS A 226 22.74 -4.07 8.55
N SER A 227 22.65 -5.37 8.24
CA SER A 227 22.93 -5.89 6.92
C SER A 227 21.83 -5.46 5.95
N VAL A 228 22.14 -4.59 5.00
CA VAL A 228 21.18 -4.07 4.03
C VAL A 228 21.78 -4.02 2.63
N SER A 229 21.00 -4.52 1.66
CA SER A 229 21.20 -4.34 0.22
C SER A 229 20.13 -3.43 -0.33
N TYR A 230 20.47 -2.58 -1.30
CA TYR A 230 19.52 -1.66 -1.92
C TYR A 230 19.66 -1.65 -3.44
N ALA A 231 18.52 -1.68 -4.13
CA ALA A 231 18.46 -1.52 -5.57
C ALA A 231 17.37 -0.52 -5.97
N CYS A 232 17.74 0.46 -6.80
CA CYS A 232 16.80 1.33 -7.49
C CYS A 232 16.64 0.83 -8.92
N VAL A 233 15.51 0.20 -9.22
CA VAL A 233 15.24 -0.42 -10.51
C VAL A 233 14.63 0.60 -11.48
N LYS A 234 15.19 0.69 -12.68
CA LYS A 234 14.62 1.52 -13.74
C LYS A 234 13.29 0.96 -14.22
N SER A 235 12.24 1.77 -14.12
CA SER A 235 10.89 1.42 -14.57
C SER A 235 10.12 2.69 -14.88
N ASP A 236 9.16 2.59 -15.79
CA ASP A 236 8.20 3.65 -16.11
C ASP A 236 6.79 3.34 -15.54
N GLY A 237 6.62 2.24 -14.81
CA GLY A 237 5.34 1.75 -14.31
C GLY A 237 4.72 2.54 -13.15
N GLY A 238 5.42 3.52 -12.59
CA GLY A 238 4.97 4.24 -11.39
C GLY A 238 5.08 3.38 -10.13
N HIS A 239 4.15 3.59 -9.20
CA HIS A 239 4.09 2.78 -7.98
C HIS A 239 3.75 1.31 -8.26
N ASP A 240 2.92 1.04 -9.27
CA ASP A 240 2.54 -0.33 -9.64
C ASP A 240 3.68 -1.13 -10.30
N ALA A 241 4.87 -0.52 -10.50
CA ALA A 241 6.02 -1.18 -11.12
C ALA A 241 6.40 -2.52 -10.45
N PHE A 242 6.20 -2.66 -9.13
CA PHE A 242 6.47 -3.91 -8.41
C PHE A 242 5.49 -5.05 -8.73
N LEU A 243 4.36 -4.74 -9.36
CA LEU A 243 3.37 -5.71 -9.85
C LEU A 243 3.59 -6.08 -11.32
N MET A 244 4.50 -5.39 -12.00
CA MET A 244 4.75 -5.55 -13.42
C MET A 244 5.99 -6.44 -13.67
N LYS A 245 6.01 -7.11 -14.83
CA LYS A 245 7.19 -7.86 -15.24
C LYS A 245 8.36 -6.91 -15.51
N ASN A 246 9.48 -7.13 -14.81
CA ASN A 246 10.74 -6.44 -15.02
C ASN A 246 11.88 -7.40 -14.67
N ASP A 247 12.65 -7.81 -15.68
CA ASP A 247 13.67 -8.85 -15.50
C ASP A 247 14.77 -8.40 -14.52
N ASN A 248 15.20 -7.14 -14.54
CA ASN A 248 16.17 -6.62 -13.58
C ASN A 248 15.67 -6.68 -12.14
N TYR A 249 14.38 -6.39 -11.93
CA TYR A 249 13.75 -6.50 -10.63
C TYR A 249 13.77 -7.95 -10.12
N PHE A 250 13.37 -8.89 -10.97
CA PHE A 250 13.36 -10.29 -10.61
C PHE A 250 14.77 -10.86 -10.41
N ASP A 251 15.75 -10.41 -11.16
CA ASP A 251 17.15 -10.83 -10.99
C ASP A 251 17.72 -10.33 -9.66
N VAL A 252 17.43 -9.10 -9.25
CA VAL A 252 17.81 -8.56 -7.92
C VAL A 252 17.21 -9.42 -6.80
N MET A 253 15.92 -9.75 -6.89
CA MET A 253 15.26 -10.60 -5.90
C MET A 253 15.85 -12.01 -5.88
N ARG A 254 16.00 -12.63 -7.05
CA ARG A 254 16.57 -13.99 -7.17
C ARG A 254 17.97 -14.06 -6.57
N ASN A 255 18.85 -13.14 -6.95
CA ASN A 255 20.22 -13.10 -6.43
C ASN A 255 20.26 -12.96 -4.90
N PHE A 256 19.38 -12.16 -4.33
CA PHE A 256 19.30 -12.02 -2.87
C PHE A 256 18.81 -13.31 -2.21
N ILE A 257 17.78 -13.95 -2.76
CA ILE A 257 17.21 -15.20 -2.23
C ILE A 257 18.20 -16.36 -2.31
N GLU A 258 18.92 -16.49 -3.43
CA GLU A 258 19.88 -17.58 -3.64
C GLU A 258 21.15 -17.47 -2.77
N ASN A 259 21.49 -16.27 -2.29
CA ASN A 259 22.71 -16.03 -1.52
C ASN A 259 22.45 -15.81 -0.01
N ASN A 260 21.23 -15.95 0.48
CA ASN A 260 20.85 -15.80 1.88
C ASN A 260 19.88 -16.89 2.34
#